data_f497ef905766a911e22d6706f8eaf79b
#
_entry.id   f497ef905766a911e22d6706f8eaf79b
#
_cell.length_a   1.000
_cell.length_b   1.000
_cell.length_c   1.000
_cell.angle_alpha   90.00
_cell.angle_beta   90.00
_cell.angle_gamma   90.00
#
_symmetry.space_group_name_H-M   'P 1'
#
loop_
_entity.id
_entity.type
_entity.pdbx_description
1 polymer ?
#
loop_
_entity_poly.entity_id
_entity_poly.type
_entity_poly.pdbx_seq_one_letter_code
_entity_poly.pdbx_strand_id
1 'polypeptide(L)'
;TALIAVTKLIKQKQPQLYDYLLKMRDKKVVQQLVNVDDKKPFVYASGRYDKEFAKTTVAFPLTTSRNGGVVVYDIRYDPTPFVGLSAEELSAKIFASWEERQAEDFVKLPVKELQYNRCPAVAPLGVLEQGDGWQKISLDLKTVQKHQNILLNHPDFAEKLRTIFENKPAFKKLPDPEAQLYDGFLNDRDRIRVEAVRN
;
A
#
# COMPACT_ATOMS: atom_id res chain seq x y z
N THR A 1 -15.61 -24.77 0.41
CA THR A 1 -15.69 -23.56 1.21
C THR A 1 -15.87 -22.32 0.35
N ALA A 2 -16.42 -21.24 0.90
CA ALA A 2 -16.82 -20.03 0.17
C ALA A 2 -15.69 -19.44 -0.69
N LEU A 3 -14.46 -19.38 -0.20
CA LEU A 3 -13.30 -18.86 -0.97
C LEU A 3 -13.07 -19.64 -2.27
N ILE A 4 -13.11 -20.95 -2.22
CA ILE A 4 -12.92 -21.79 -3.42
C ILE A 4 -14.07 -21.55 -4.43
N ALA A 5 -15.31 -21.43 -3.96
CA ALA A 5 -16.45 -21.16 -4.82
C ALA A 5 -16.34 -19.80 -5.53
N VAL A 6 -15.97 -18.74 -4.78
CA VAL A 6 -15.74 -17.40 -5.33
C VAL A 6 -14.58 -17.42 -6.35
N THR A 7 -13.46 -18.07 -6.02
CA THR A 7 -12.32 -18.19 -6.93
C THR A 7 -12.68 -18.90 -8.24
N LYS A 8 -13.44 -20.00 -8.16
CA LYS A 8 -13.95 -20.72 -9.34
C LYS A 8 -14.87 -19.82 -10.17
N LEU A 9 -15.76 -19.07 -9.53
CA LEU A 9 -16.66 -18.14 -10.20
C LEU A 9 -15.90 -17.03 -10.95
N ILE A 10 -14.89 -16.42 -10.31
CA ILE A 10 -14.04 -15.40 -10.95
C ILE A 10 -13.31 -16.02 -12.15
N LYS A 11 -12.70 -17.19 -11.99
CA LYS A 11 -12.03 -17.89 -13.09
C LYS A 11 -12.95 -18.20 -14.25
N GLN A 12 -14.20 -18.54 -13.97
CA GLN A 12 -15.21 -18.87 -14.97
C GLN A 12 -15.76 -17.63 -15.71
N LYS A 13 -16.05 -16.57 -14.95
CA LYS A 13 -16.71 -15.36 -15.47
C LYS A 13 -15.74 -14.31 -16.00
N GLN A 14 -14.52 -14.27 -15.45
CA GLN A 14 -13.48 -13.29 -15.76
C GLN A 14 -12.10 -13.98 -15.83
N PRO A 15 -11.86 -14.90 -16.77
CA PRO A 15 -10.61 -15.68 -16.83
C PRO A 15 -9.37 -14.81 -16.98
N GLN A 16 -9.43 -13.76 -17.80
CA GLN A 16 -8.31 -12.84 -17.99
C GLN A 16 -7.95 -12.10 -16.71
N LEU A 17 -8.94 -11.63 -15.94
CA LEU A 17 -8.70 -11.00 -14.64
C LEU A 17 -8.12 -12.00 -13.64
N TYR A 18 -8.62 -13.22 -13.62
CA TYR A 18 -8.09 -14.28 -12.76
C TYR A 18 -6.61 -14.55 -13.06
N ASP A 19 -6.26 -14.77 -14.32
CA ASP A 19 -4.89 -15.05 -14.74
C ASP A 19 -3.97 -13.86 -14.49
N TYR A 20 -4.47 -12.63 -14.68
CA TYR A 20 -3.72 -11.42 -14.36
C TYR A 20 -3.40 -11.33 -12.86
N LEU A 21 -4.41 -11.48 -11.99
CA LEU A 21 -4.21 -11.43 -10.54
C LEU A 21 -3.32 -12.58 -10.04
N LEU A 22 -3.39 -13.75 -10.69
CA LEU A 22 -2.52 -14.87 -10.37
C LEU A 22 -1.04 -14.55 -10.64
N LYS A 23 -0.72 -13.80 -11.69
CA LYS A 23 0.64 -13.33 -11.99
C LYS A 23 1.18 -12.38 -10.92
N MET A 24 0.31 -11.62 -10.22
CA MET A 24 0.71 -10.74 -9.12
C MET A 24 1.23 -11.47 -7.87
N ARG A 25 1.23 -12.80 -7.87
CA ARG A 25 1.94 -13.63 -6.88
C ARG A 25 3.46 -13.57 -7.07
N ASP A 26 3.91 -13.30 -8.28
CA ASP A 26 5.34 -13.16 -8.56
C ASP A 26 5.81 -11.75 -8.17
N LYS A 27 6.66 -11.71 -7.14
CA LYS A 27 7.26 -10.47 -6.63
C LYS A 27 7.97 -9.67 -7.73
N LYS A 28 8.63 -10.35 -8.68
CA LYS A 28 9.39 -9.70 -9.77
C LYS A 28 8.45 -8.98 -10.74
N VAL A 29 7.29 -9.61 -11.05
CA VAL A 29 6.26 -8.98 -11.90
C VAL A 29 5.72 -7.71 -11.25
N VAL A 30 5.43 -7.76 -9.95
CA VAL A 30 4.97 -6.58 -9.22
C VAL A 30 6.05 -5.50 -9.18
N GLN A 31 7.32 -5.86 -8.94
CA GLN A 31 8.44 -4.91 -8.91
C GLN A 31 8.66 -4.21 -10.26
N GLN A 32 8.47 -4.89 -11.37
CA GLN A 32 8.56 -4.29 -12.71
C GLN A 32 7.43 -3.27 -12.95
N LEU A 33 6.24 -3.55 -12.43
CA LEU A 33 5.09 -2.68 -12.61
C LEU A 33 5.12 -1.48 -11.65
N VAL A 34 5.60 -1.71 -10.42
CA VAL A 34 5.69 -0.69 -9.37
C VAL A 34 7.17 -0.37 -9.14
N ASN A 35 7.80 0.24 -10.16
CA ASN A 35 9.20 0.61 -10.10
C ASN A 35 9.37 2.04 -9.56
N VAL A 36 10.13 2.20 -8.48
CA VAL A 36 10.43 3.50 -7.86
C VAL A 36 11.30 4.36 -8.78
N ASP A 37 12.22 3.76 -9.54
CA ASP A 37 13.14 4.49 -10.41
C ASP A 37 12.44 5.06 -11.65
N ASP A 38 11.45 4.32 -12.18
CA ASP A 38 10.67 4.75 -13.36
C ASP A 38 9.74 5.93 -13.06
N LYS A 39 9.37 6.14 -11.79
CA LYS A 39 8.45 7.21 -11.36
C LYS A 39 7.15 7.23 -12.18
N LYS A 40 6.63 6.05 -12.54
CA LYS A 40 5.40 5.92 -13.31
C LYS A 40 4.21 5.65 -12.39
N PRO A 41 3.11 6.41 -12.53
CA PRO A 41 1.87 6.11 -11.83
C PRO A 41 1.28 4.78 -12.30
N PHE A 42 0.58 4.10 -11.41
CA PHE A 42 -0.08 2.83 -11.69
C PHE A 42 -1.42 2.74 -10.95
N VAL A 43 -2.32 1.92 -11.45
CA VAL A 43 -3.61 1.65 -10.79
C VAL A 43 -3.40 0.70 -9.63
N TYR A 44 -3.97 1.03 -8.48
CA TYR A 44 -3.88 0.21 -7.26
C TYR A 44 -5.25 0.01 -6.64
N ALA A 45 -5.71 -1.24 -6.58
CA ALA A 45 -6.93 -1.62 -5.89
C ALA A 45 -6.61 -2.22 -4.51
N SER A 46 -7.30 -1.74 -3.48
CA SER A 46 -7.11 -2.22 -2.10
C SER A 46 -8.34 -1.95 -1.25
N GLY A 47 -8.72 -2.92 -0.41
CA GLY A 47 -9.82 -2.78 0.54
C GLY A 47 -9.73 -1.56 1.49
N ARG A 48 -8.56 -0.93 1.59
CA ARG A 48 -8.34 0.27 2.42
C ARG A 48 -8.72 1.59 1.74
N TYR A 49 -8.94 1.59 0.43
CA TYR A 49 -9.47 2.75 -0.29
C TYR A 49 -10.99 2.81 -0.18
N ASP A 50 -11.56 3.97 -0.45
CA ASP A 50 -13.00 4.18 -0.35
C ASP A 50 -13.78 3.39 -1.41
N LYS A 51 -14.92 2.87 -1.00
CA LYS A 51 -15.82 2.15 -1.89
C LYS A 51 -16.45 3.05 -2.96
N GLU A 52 -16.57 4.35 -2.68
CA GLU A 52 -17.03 5.36 -3.61
C GLU A 52 -16.16 5.37 -4.89
N PHE A 53 -14.87 5.10 -4.77
CA PHE A 53 -13.92 5.00 -5.87
C PHE A 53 -13.62 3.54 -6.26
N ALA A 54 -14.60 2.65 -6.13
CA ALA A 54 -14.47 1.23 -6.43
C ALA A 54 -13.25 0.57 -5.73
N LYS A 55 -12.88 1.03 -4.53
CA LYS A 55 -11.68 0.57 -3.79
C LYS A 55 -10.38 0.74 -4.59
N THR A 56 -10.31 1.66 -5.53
CA THR A 56 -9.22 1.81 -6.49
C THR A 56 -8.76 3.26 -6.56
N THR A 57 -7.46 3.45 -6.74
CA THR A 57 -6.86 4.75 -7.03
C THR A 57 -5.74 4.62 -8.05
N VAL A 58 -5.22 5.76 -8.50
CA VAL A 58 -3.91 5.86 -9.14
C VAL A 58 -2.89 6.15 -8.06
N ALA A 59 -1.89 5.30 -7.92
CA ALA A 59 -0.80 5.44 -6.97
C ALA A 59 0.50 5.85 -7.69
N PHE A 60 1.30 6.67 -7.01
CA PHE A 60 2.62 7.09 -7.48
C PHE A 60 3.71 6.54 -6.57
N PRO A 61 4.72 5.82 -7.10
CA PRO A 61 5.80 5.28 -6.30
C PRO A 61 6.76 6.39 -5.88
N LEU A 62 6.90 6.60 -4.57
CA LEU A 62 7.76 7.64 -4.01
C LEU A 62 9.16 7.13 -3.69
N THR A 63 9.24 6.10 -2.85
CA THR A 63 10.49 5.56 -2.32
C THR A 63 10.33 4.13 -1.85
N THR A 64 11.43 3.45 -1.60
CA THR A 64 11.44 2.13 -0.97
C THR A 64 11.19 2.21 0.54
N SER A 65 10.71 1.13 1.14
CA SER A 65 10.57 0.97 2.58
C SER A 65 11.56 -0.06 3.14
N ARG A 66 11.82 -0.02 4.45
CA ARG A 66 12.75 -0.92 5.16
C ARG A 66 12.50 -2.42 4.87
N ASN A 67 11.24 -2.81 4.66
CA ASN A 67 10.87 -4.21 4.45
C ASN A 67 10.87 -4.62 2.97
N GLY A 68 11.53 -3.86 2.10
CA GLY A 68 11.59 -4.11 0.66
C GLY A 68 10.25 -3.90 -0.05
N GLY A 69 9.34 -3.10 0.52
CA GLY A 69 8.14 -2.58 -0.11
C GLY A 69 8.37 -1.21 -0.76
N VAL A 70 7.30 -0.60 -1.20
CA VAL A 70 7.28 0.76 -1.78
C VAL A 70 6.30 1.64 -1.02
N VAL A 71 6.74 2.85 -0.68
CA VAL A 71 5.87 3.91 -0.21
C VAL A 71 5.24 4.56 -1.43
N VAL A 72 3.92 4.52 -1.50
CA VAL A 72 3.15 5.07 -2.62
C VAL A 72 2.25 6.20 -2.14
N TYR A 73 2.09 7.21 -2.98
CA TYR A 73 1.17 8.33 -2.78
C TYR A 73 -0.13 8.07 -3.54
N ASP A 74 -1.27 8.30 -2.91
CA ASP A 74 -2.57 8.31 -3.58
C ASP A 74 -2.73 9.64 -4.34
N ILE A 75 -2.52 9.60 -5.64
CA ILE A 75 -2.43 10.79 -6.49
C ILE A 75 -3.77 11.50 -6.70
N ARG A 76 -4.85 10.94 -6.19
CA ARG A 76 -6.17 11.56 -6.10
C ARG A 76 -6.12 12.88 -5.31
N TYR A 77 -5.28 12.90 -4.28
CA TYR A 77 -5.16 14.03 -3.35
C TYR A 77 -4.04 14.96 -3.79
N ASP A 78 -4.29 16.28 -3.73
CA ASP A 78 -3.29 17.29 -4.05
C ASP A 78 -2.09 17.17 -3.08
N PRO A 79 -0.85 16.98 -3.57
CA PRO A 79 0.32 16.88 -2.72
C PRO A 79 0.82 18.24 -2.19
N THR A 80 0.35 19.36 -2.73
CA THR A 80 0.81 20.71 -2.37
C THR A 80 0.82 20.97 -0.86
N PRO A 81 -0.19 20.58 -0.06
CA PRO A 81 -0.20 20.81 1.38
C PRO A 81 0.85 20.00 2.16
N PHE A 82 1.45 18.98 1.54
CA PHE A 82 2.32 18.03 2.24
C PHE A 82 3.80 18.15 1.86
N VAL A 83 4.11 18.54 0.62
CA VAL A 83 5.49 18.51 0.10
C VAL A 83 6.44 19.44 0.86
N GLY A 84 5.91 20.54 1.42
CA GLY A 84 6.70 21.50 2.23
C GLY A 84 6.85 21.14 3.71
N LEU A 85 6.16 20.12 4.20
CA LEU A 85 6.19 19.75 5.62
C LEU A 85 7.54 19.18 6.04
N SER A 86 7.88 19.36 7.32
CA SER A 86 9.06 18.74 7.94
C SER A 86 8.88 17.22 8.10
N ALA A 87 9.98 16.50 8.36
CA ALA A 87 9.92 15.07 8.61
C ALA A 87 9.11 14.73 9.87
N GLU A 88 9.16 15.60 10.90
CA GLU A 88 8.42 15.47 12.15
C GLU A 88 6.91 15.61 11.90
N GLU A 89 6.48 16.63 11.14
CA GLU A 89 5.08 16.85 10.80
C GLU A 89 4.51 15.71 9.94
N LEU A 90 5.28 15.21 8.98
CA LEU A 90 4.90 14.06 8.17
C LEU A 90 4.79 12.78 9.02
N SER A 91 5.74 12.56 9.93
CA SER A 91 5.74 11.43 10.86
C SER A 91 4.53 11.46 11.77
N ALA A 92 4.19 12.62 12.34
CA ALA A 92 2.99 12.79 13.16
C ALA A 92 1.72 12.41 12.40
N LYS A 93 1.58 12.83 11.13
CA LYS A 93 0.43 12.46 10.29
C LYS A 93 0.36 10.97 9.96
N ILE A 94 1.50 10.31 9.74
CA ILE A 94 1.59 8.87 9.40
C ILE A 94 1.22 8.01 10.61
N PHE A 95 1.75 8.35 11.78
CA PHE A 95 1.61 7.57 13.00
C PHE A 95 0.55 8.10 13.95
N ALA A 96 -0.26 9.06 13.52
CA ALA A 96 -1.38 9.60 14.30
C ALA A 96 -2.24 8.48 14.89
N SER A 97 -2.59 8.62 16.17
CA SER A 97 -3.50 7.73 16.87
C SER A 97 -4.90 7.74 16.26
N TRP A 98 -5.75 6.82 16.69
CA TRP A 98 -7.14 6.82 16.22
C TRP A 98 -7.87 8.10 16.68
N GLU A 99 -7.62 8.56 17.89
CA GLU A 99 -8.20 9.77 18.47
C GLU A 99 -7.78 11.02 17.68
N GLU A 100 -6.48 11.16 17.38
CA GLU A 100 -5.96 12.28 16.59
C GLU A 100 -6.58 12.34 15.19
N ARG A 101 -6.84 11.18 14.59
CA ARG A 101 -7.47 11.08 13.25
C ARG A 101 -8.95 11.45 13.23
N GLN A 102 -9.61 11.55 14.39
CA GLN A 102 -11.01 11.98 14.51
C GLN A 102 -11.15 13.49 14.67
N ALA A 103 -10.05 14.24 14.87
CA ALA A 103 -10.09 15.68 14.93
C ALA A 103 -10.59 16.28 13.61
N GLU A 104 -11.46 17.29 13.68
CA GLU A 104 -12.09 17.90 12.48
C GLU A 104 -11.07 18.51 11.51
N ASP A 105 -9.94 18.98 12.02
CA ASP A 105 -8.84 19.58 11.25
C ASP A 105 -7.77 18.57 10.79
N PHE A 106 -7.93 17.29 11.12
CA PHE A 106 -6.96 16.28 10.74
C PHE A 106 -6.97 15.98 9.24
N VAL A 107 -5.96 16.48 8.55
CA VAL A 107 -5.72 16.14 7.14
C VAL A 107 -4.79 14.94 7.05
N LYS A 108 -5.35 13.80 6.66
CA LYS A 108 -4.61 12.55 6.50
C LYS A 108 -3.62 12.65 5.34
N LEU A 109 -2.36 12.30 5.61
CA LEU A 109 -1.36 12.13 4.55
C LEU A 109 -1.69 10.89 3.70
N PRO A 110 -1.94 11.04 2.38
CA PRO A 110 -2.42 9.94 1.54
C PRO A 110 -1.27 9.04 1.04
N VAL A 111 -0.44 8.57 1.98
CA VAL A 111 0.64 7.62 1.69
C VAL A 111 0.32 6.24 2.23
N LYS A 112 0.85 5.22 1.56
CA LYS A 112 0.67 3.82 1.93
C LYS A 112 1.89 3.00 1.56
N GLU A 113 2.24 2.03 2.41
CA GLU A 113 3.24 1.03 2.09
C GLU A 113 2.62 -0.11 1.29
N LEU A 114 3.12 -0.36 0.09
CA LEU A 114 2.79 -1.49 -0.76
C LEU A 114 3.87 -2.56 -0.61
N GLN A 115 3.48 -3.76 -0.23
CA GLN A 115 4.37 -4.92 -0.09
C GLN A 115 4.30 -5.79 -1.34
N TYR A 116 5.43 -6.00 -2.01
CA TYR A 116 5.49 -6.79 -3.24
C TYR A 116 5.07 -8.25 -3.06
N ASN A 117 5.27 -8.82 -1.87
CA ASN A 117 4.98 -10.22 -1.55
C ASN A 117 3.55 -10.47 -1.04
N ARG A 118 2.68 -9.46 -1.06
CA ARG A 118 1.28 -9.58 -0.61
C ARG A 118 0.27 -9.63 -1.75
N CYS A 119 0.70 -10.08 -2.92
CA CYS A 119 -0.15 -10.18 -4.12
C CYS A 119 -0.99 -8.91 -4.34
N PRO A 120 -0.39 -7.71 -4.43
CA PRO A 120 -1.15 -6.50 -4.57
C PRO A 120 -1.88 -6.47 -5.92
N ALA A 121 -3.12 -6.00 -5.92
CA ALA A 121 -3.88 -5.80 -7.15
C ALA A 121 -3.45 -4.46 -7.80
N VAL A 122 -2.45 -4.52 -8.65
CA VAL A 122 -1.87 -3.36 -9.36
C VAL A 122 -1.95 -3.55 -10.87
N ALA A 123 -2.06 -2.46 -11.62
CA ALA A 123 -2.14 -2.50 -13.08
C ALA A 123 -1.59 -1.22 -13.71
N PRO A 124 -1.13 -1.25 -15.00
CA PRO A 124 -0.78 -0.03 -15.71
C PRO A 124 -1.97 0.90 -15.89
N LEU A 125 -1.73 2.21 -16.06
CA LEU A 125 -2.79 3.21 -16.26
C LEU A 125 -3.73 2.88 -17.44
N GLY A 126 -3.21 2.25 -18.49
CA GLY A 126 -4.00 1.90 -19.68
C GLY A 126 -5.25 1.06 -19.41
N VAL A 127 -5.37 0.42 -18.26
CA VAL A 127 -6.61 -0.30 -17.89
C VAL A 127 -7.78 0.66 -17.65
N LEU A 128 -7.52 1.93 -17.32
CA LEU A 128 -8.54 2.96 -17.09
C LEU A 128 -9.09 3.55 -18.40
N GLU A 129 -8.39 3.35 -19.51
CA GLU A 129 -8.85 3.78 -20.86
C GLU A 129 -9.97 2.88 -21.38
N GLN A 130 -10.17 1.70 -20.79
CA GLN A 130 -11.20 0.77 -21.19
C GLN A 130 -12.52 1.12 -20.51
N GLY A 131 -13.56 1.36 -21.35
CA GLY A 131 -14.88 1.74 -20.86
C GLY A 131 -14.85 3.06 -20.10
N ASP A 132 -15.50 3.09 -18.94
CA ASP A 132 -15.63 4.24 -18.05
C ASP A 132 -14.69 4.16 -16.83
N GLY A 133 -13.50 3.57 -17.00
CA GLY A 133 -12.54 3.32 -15.89
C GLY A 133 -12.20 4.57 -15.08
N TRP A 134 -11.87 5.67 -15.74
CA TRP A 134 -11.57 6.95 -15.09
C TRP A 134 -12.77 7.51 -14.30
N GLN A 135 -13.96 7.43 -14.89
CA GLN A 135 -15.20 7.91 -14.25
C GLN A 135 -15.53 7.09 -12.99
N LYS A 136 -15.38 5.76 -13.06
CA LYS A 136 -15.64 4.85 -11.93
C LYS A 136 -14.79 5.13 -10.71
N ILE A 137 -13.58 5.62 -10.92
CA ILE A 137 -12.69 5.99 -9.81
C ILE A 137 -12.74 7.50 -9.51
N SER A 138 -13.60 8.28 -10.19
CA SER A 138 -13.74 9.74 -10.04
C SER A 138 -12.39 10.46 -10.10
N LEU A 139 -11.58 10.14 -11.12
CA LEU A 139 -10.26 10.70 -11.36
C LEU A 139 -10.07 10.92 -12.86
N ASP A 140 -9.18 11.81 -13.24
CA ASP A 140 -8.83 12.09 -14.64
C ASP A 140 -7.31 12.20 -14.84
N LEU A 141 -6.88 12.02 -16.08
CA LEU A 141 -5.46 12.02 -16.43
C LEU A 141 -4.78 13.37 -16.17
N LYS A 142 -5.51 14.49 -16.31
CA LYS A 142 -4.94 15.84 -16.08
C LYS A 142 -4.59 16.04 -14.62
N THR A 143 -5.50 15.63 -13.71
CA THR A 143 -5.25 15.63 -12.27
C THR A 143 -4.06 14.76 -11.89
N VAL A 144 -3.99 13.53 -12.46
CA VAL A 144 -2.85 12.63 -12.25
C VAL A 144 -1.53 13.29 -12.70
N GLN A 145 -1.48 13.87 -13.89
CA GLN A 145 -0.29 14.54 -14.40
C GLN A 145 0.11 15.77 -13.58
N LYS A 146 -0.87 16.58 -13.17
CA LYS A 146 -0.64 17.75 -12.30
C LYS A 146 0.02 17.33 -10.97
N HIS A 147 -0.58 16.37 -10.27
CA HIS A 147 -0.09 15.94 -8.97
C HIS A 147 1.23 15.16 -9.07
N GLN A 148 1.41 14.37 -10.12
CA GLN A 148 2.69 13.73 -10.45
C GLN A 148 3.81 14.76 -10.61
N ASN A 149 3.57 15.83 -11.37
CA ASN A 149 4.57 16.89 -11.58
C ASN A 149 4.96 17.58 -10.27
N ILE A 150 3.99 17.82 -9.36
CA ILE A 150 4.30 18.37 -8.04
C ILE A 150 5.23 17.40 -7.28
N LEU A 151 4.93 16.11 -7.24
CA LEU A 151 5.74 15.13 -6.53
C LEU A 151 7.14 14.97 -7.16
N LEU A 152 7.25 15.05 -8.48
CA LEU A 152 8.55 14.99 -9.18
C LEU A 152 9.43 16.21 -8.90
N ASN A 153 8.83 17.38 -8.71
CA ASN A 153 9.54 18.62 -8.40
C ASN A 153 9.96 18.75 -6.91
N HIS A 154 9.51 17.81 -6.06
CA HIS A 154 9.84 17.80 -4.63
C HIS A 154 10.48 16.46 -4.22
N PRO A 155 11.70 16.14 -4.70
CA PRO A 155 12.38 14.88 -4.39
C PRO A 155 12.69 14.73 -2.89
N ASP A 156 12.86 15.85 -2.17
CA ASP A 156 13.07 15.91 -0.72
C ASP A 156 11.87 15.31 0.06
N PHE A 157 10.67 15.44 -0.48
CA PHE A 157 9.47 14.82 0.12
C PHE A 157 9.59 13.28 0.15
N ALA A 158 10.02 12.67 -0.96
CA ALA A 158 10.23 11.22 -1.01
C ALA A 158 11.36 10.78 -0.07
N GLU A 159 12.42 11.58 0.07
CA GLU A 159 13.54 11.32 0.97
C GLU A 159 13.15 11.39 2.45
N LYS A 160 12.36 12.41 2.84
CA LYS A 160 11.77 12.50 4.19
C LYS A 160 10.93 11.27 4.50
N LEU A 161 10.06 10.85 3.57
CA LEU A 161 9.24 9.64 3.74
C LEU A 161 10.11 8.39 3.84
N ARG A 162 11.18 8.27 3.06
CA ARG A 162 12.13 7.15 3.17
C ARG A 162 12.65 7.04 4.60
N THR A 163 13.19 8.13 5.12
CA THR A 163 13.73 8.19 6.49
C THR A 163 12.68 7.79 7.54
N ILE A 164 11.45 8.28 7.41
CA ILE A 164 10.35 7.96 8.33
C ILE A 164 10.00 6.46 8.29
N PHE A 165 9.89 5.87 7.09
CA PHE A 165 9.53 4.46 6.94
C PHE A 165 10.68 3.50 7.28
N GLU A 166 11.93 3.91 7.16
CA GLU A 166 13.10 3.16 7.62
C GLU A 166 13.20 3.14 9.15
N ASN A 167 12.87 4.27 9.80
CA ASN A 167 12.90 4.45 11.25
C ASN A 167 11.54 4.16 11.92
N LYS A 168 10.63 3.48 11.23
CA LYS A 168 9.31 3.13 11.76
C LYS A 168 9.45 2.48 13.14
N PRO A 169 8.70 2.97 14.16
CA PRO A 169 8.72 2.39 15.49
C PRO A 169 8.47 0.88 15.43
N ALA A 170 9.25 0.12 16.20
CA ALA A 170 8.99 -1.30 16.35
C ALA A 170 7.60 -1.52 16.95
N PHE A 171 6.94 -2.61 16.56
CA PHE A 171 5.67 -2.99 17.14
C PHE A 171 5.82 -3.11 18.66
N LYS A 172 5.00 -2.40 19.43
CA LYS A 172 4.99 -2.56 20.89
C LYS A 172 4.55 -3.98 21.18
N LYS A 173 5.42 -4.77 21.83
CA LYS A 173 5.04 -6.08 22.36
C LYS A 173 3.93 -5.88 23.36
N LEU A 174 2.86 -6.62 23.22
CA LEU A 174 1.79 -6.60 24.20
C LEU A 174 2.29 -7.30 25.48
N PRO A 175 1.93 -6.80 26.68
CA PRO A 175 2.37 -7.40 27.94
C PRO A 175 1.76 -8.78 28.18
N ASP A 176 0.60 -9.07 27.59
CA ASP A 176 -0.11 -10.32 27.71
C ASP A 176 0.54 -11.42 26.85
N PRO A 177 1.03 -12.55 27.45
CA PRO A 177 1.63 -13.65 26.70
C PRO A 177 0.70 -14.28 25.67
N GLU A 178 -0.61 -14.33 25.90
CA GLU A 178 -1.58 -14.87 24.95
C GLU A 178 -1.72 -13.98 23.70
N ALA A 179 -1.49 -12.67 23.83
CA ALA A 179 -1.50 -11.72 22.72
C ALA A 179 -0.17 -11.71 21.92
N GLN A 180 0.89 -12.36 22.42
CA GLN A 180 2.22 -12.38 21.83
C GLN A 180 2.42 -13.48 20.77
N LEU A 181 1.39 -14.25 20.43
CA LEU A 181 1.48 -15.37 19.48
C LEU A 181 2.12 -15.01 18.13
N TYR A 182 2.02 -13.74 17.71
CA TYR A 182 2.56 -13.22 16.45
C TYR A 182 3.72 -12.25 16.64
N ASP A 183 4.24 -12.07 17.84
CA ASP A 183 5.32 -11.10 18.13
C ASP A 183 6.70 -11.57 17.70
N GLY A 184 6.84 -12.84 17.30
CA GLY A 184 8.09 -13.40 16.82
C GLY A 184 7.97 -14.87 16.43
N PHE A 185 9.06 -15.39 15.88
CA PHE A 185 9.19 -16.83 15.64
C PHE A 185 9.71 -17.52 16.91
N LEU A 186 9.28 -18.76 17.13
CA LEU A 186 9.81 -19.60 18.19
C LEU A 186 11.32 -19.74 18.01
N ASN A 187 12.08 -19.49 19.08
CA ASN A 187 13.51 -19.81 19.11
C ASN A 187 13.72 -21.33 19.20
N ASP A 188 14.94 -21.80 19.00
CA ASP A 188 15.24 -23.24 18.98
C ASP A 188 14.92 -23.93 20.33
N ARG A 189 15.09 -23.22 21.44
CA ARG A 189 14.77 -23.75 22.78
C ARG A 189 13.25 -23.93 22.96
N ASP A 190 12.46 -23.02 22.45
CA ASP A 190 11.00 -23.11 22.50
C ASP A 190 10.47 -24.16 21.52
N ARG A 191 11.11 -24.35 20.38
CA ARG A 191 10.79 -25.47 19.46
C ARG A 191 10.97 -26.83 20.13
N ILE A 192 12.07 -27.07 20.84
CA ILE A 192 12.30 -28.31 21.58
C ILE A 192 11.21 -28.52 22.64
N ARG A 193 10.80 -27.48 23.35
CA ARG A 193 9.71 -27.55 24.35
C ARG A 193 8.36 -27.89 23.71
N VAL A 194 8.04 -27.26 22.58
CA VAL A 194 6.81 -27.55 21.83
C VAL A 194 6.78 -29.01 21.35
N GLU A 195 7.90 -29.54 20.87
CA GLU A 195 8.01 -30.96 20.49
C GLU A 195 7.80 -31.90 21.70
N ALA A 196 8.36 -31.56 22.86
CA ALA A 196 8.17 -32.34 24.09
C ALA A 196 6.71 -32.34 24.60
N VAL A 197 5.94 -31.29 24.35
CA VAL A 197 4.51 -31.23 24.72
C VAL A 197 3.61 -31.91 23.69
N ARG A 198 4.07 -32.05 22.45
CA ARG A 198 3.31 -32.63 21.33
C ARG A 198 3.39 -34.16 21.28
N ASN A 199 4.39 -34.78 21.90
CA ASN A 199 4.60 -36.23 22.04
C ASN A 199 4.08 -36.73 23.39
#